data_b39c05f2bfec825e82f18bb122a865aa
#
_entry.id   b39c05f2bfec825e82f18bb122a865aa
#
_cell.length_a   1.000
_cell.length_b   1.000
_cell.length_c   1.000
_cell.angle_alpha   90.00
_cell.angle_beta   90.00
_cell.angle_gamma   90.00
#
_symmetry.space_group_name_H-M   'P 1'
#
loop_
_entity.id
_entity.type
_entity.pdbx_description
1 polymer ?
#
loop_
_entity_poly.entity_id
_entity_poly.type
_entity_poly.pdbx_seq_one_letter_code
_entity_poly.pdbx_strand_id
1 'polypeptide(L)'
;MTVKDCVFHTGDDAVAGFDNRMMRVSGCDLSSACSAFRLGGRDILIENCRAHGPCDYLFRGSLSPQARRDGLWDPATVPGRYTMATFFLYLCDYTMPVRHQPGNIVIRNCKVENAARLVRYNYGGETWQHARELADITFEGVTASGLWLPVALNGGRVSEGDRPITFTMKDSTVGFAKSQEEIFSVANVKALALTNVTFRGANAPLARTWDGRPALELSNVKGAGSEIVGGKEPYECPMR
;
A
#
# COMPACT_ATOMS: atom_id res chain seq x y z
N MET A 1 19.35 -9.10 0.32
CA MET A 1 18.65 -9.90 1.36
C MET A 1 17.59 -10.76 0.68
N THR A 2 17.42 -12.00 1.12
CA THR A 2 16.36 -12.90 0.60
C THR A 2 15.54 -13.45 1.74
N VAL A 3 14.21 -13.40 1.60
CA VAL A 3 13.22 -14.04 2.47
C VAL A 3 12.42 -14.99 1.58
N LYS A 4 12.35 -16.27 1.92
CA LYS A 4 11.75 -17.26 1.05
C LYS A 4 10.99 -18.33 1.83
N ASP A 5 9.81 -18.69 1.31
CA ASP A 5 9.00 -19.81 1.79
C ASP A 5 8.74 -19.74 3.33
N CYS A 6 8.48 -18.53 3.83
CA CYS A 6 8.23 -18.26 5.24
C CYS A 6 6.75 -18.03 5.52
N VAL A 7 6.31 -18.32 6.74
CA VAL A 7 4.98 -18.00 7.25
C VAL A 7 5.11 -16.97 8.34
N PHE A 8 4.33 -15.88 8.24
CA PHE A 8 4.31 -14.78 9.19
C PHE A 8 2.91 -14.57 9.76
N HIS A 9 2.79 -14.61 11.08
CA HIS A 9 1.60 -14.20 11.81
C HIS A 9 2.01 -13.15 12.84
N THR A 10 1.62 -11.88 12.63
CA THR A 10 2.16 -10.78 13.43
C THR A 10 1.09 -9.75 13.80
N GLY A 11 1.21 -9.16 14.98
CA GLY A 11 0.42 -8.00 15.40
C GLY A 11 1.02 -6.65 14.95
N ASP A 12 2.15 -6.67 14.27
CA ASP A 12 2.84 -5.52 13.67
C ASP A 12 3.23 -5.89 12.23
N ASP A 13 4.04 -5.07 11.55
CA ASP A 13 4.47 -5.34 10.18
C ASP A 13 5.17 -6.71 10.07
N ALA A 14 4.78 -7.49 9.06
CA ALA A 14 5.34 -8.84 8.90
C ALA A 14 6.77 -8.80 8.34
N VAL A 15 7.01 -7.98 7.32
CA VAL A 15 8.35 -7.75 6.77
C VAL A 15 8.60 -6.25 6.70
N ALA A 16 9.61 -5.78 7.44
CA ALA A 16 9.91 -4.35 7.54
C ALA A 16 11.38 -4.03 7.25
N GLY A 17 11.64 -2.88 6.64
CA GLY A 17 12.98 -2.37 6.38
C GLY A 17 12.95 -1.01 5.68
N PHE A 18 13.93 -0.13 5.96
CA PHE A 18 13.87 1.25 5.51
C PHE A 18 14.71 1.56 4.25
N ASP A 19 15.96 1.19 4.20
CA ASP A 19 16.86 1.44 3.06
C ASP A 19 17.33 0.12 2.46
N ASN A 20 16.37 -0.66 1.96
CA ASN A 20 16.66 -1.95 1.37
C ASN A 20 17.29 -1.79 -0.01
N ARG A 21 18.17 -2.72 -0.35
CA ARG A 21 18.75 -2.85 -1.68
C ARG A 21 18.82 -4.30 -2.08
N MET A 22 18.43 -4.58 -3.31
CA MET A 22 18.47 -5.94 -3.87
C MET A 22 17.78 -6.95 -2.94
N MET A 23 16.58 -6.57 -2.47
CA MET A 23 15.77 -7.44 -1.59
C MET A 23 14.84 -8.30 -2.44
N ARG A 24 14.77 -9.58 -2.10
CA ARG A 24 13.79 -10.51 -2.67
C ARG A 24 12.98 -11.17 -1.57
N VAL A 25 11.65 -11.14 -1.71
CA VAL A 25 10.72 -11.91 -0.89
C VAL A 25 9.91 -12.80 -1.80
N SER A 26 9.87 -14.10 -1.54
CA SER A 26 9.17 -15.04 -2.43
C SER A 26 8.53 -16.21 -1.69
N GLY A 27 7.35 -16.65 -2.17
CA GLY A 27 6.68 -17.84 -1.66
C GLY A 27 6.21 -17.74 -0.22
N CYS A 28 6.04 -16.53 0.31
CA CYS A 28 5.66 -16.33 1.72
C CYS A 28 4.15 -16.24 1.90
N ASP A 29 3.66 -16.75 3.03
CA ASP A 29 2.29 -16.56 3.53
C ASP A 29 2.34 -15.57 4.71
N LEU A 30 1.58 -14.47 4.60
CA LEU A 30 1.65 -13.37 5.55
C LEU A 30 0.27 -13.02 6.09
N SER A 31 0.14 -12.99 7.41
CA SER A 31 -1.01 -12.46 8.11
C SER A 31 -0.55 -11.46 9.16
N SER A 32 -0.99 -10.21 9.03
CA SER A 32 -0.55 -9.11 9.89
C SER A 32 -1.72 -8.20 10.25
N ALA A 33 -1.77 -7.75 11.49
CA ALA A 33 -2.71 -6.70 11.90
C ALA A 33 -2.20 -5.28 11.59
N CYS A 34 -1.08 -5.14 10.91
CA CYS A 34 -0.51 -3.88 10.45
C CYS A 34 -0.25 -3.94 8.95
N SER A 35 1.00 -4.07 8.50
CA SER A 35 1.32 -4.19 7.08
C SER A 35 1.93 -5.56 6.78
N ALA A 36 1.57 -6.15 5.65
CA ALA A 36 2.31 -7.33 5.19
C ALA A 36 3.76 -6.94 4.84
N PHE A 37 3.91 -5.81 4.16
CA PHE A 37 5.22 -5.26 3.82
C PHE A 37 5.29 -3.78 4.16
N ARG A 38 6.23 -3.38 5.01
CA ARG A 38 6.60 -1.99 5.25
C ARG A 38 8.05 -1.79 4.82
N LEU A 39 8.24 -1.43 3.56
CA LEU A 39 9.56 -1.43 2.94
C LEU A 39 9.86 -0.10 2.27
N GLY A 40 11.08 0.38 2.44
CA GLY A 40 11.66 1.48 1.68
C GLY A 40 12.95 1.06 1.00
N GLY A 41 13.38 1.83 0.00
CA GLY A 41 14.62 1.62 -0.73
C GLY A 41 14.41 1.30 -2.20
N ARG A 42 15.29 0.49 -2.78
CA ARG A 42 15.30 0.21 -4.22
C ARG A 42 15.63 -1.25 -4.55
N ASP A 43 15.29 -1.64 -5.78
CA ASP A 43 15.56 -2.97 -6.32
C ASP A 43 14.94 -4.07 -5.42
N ILE A 44 13.64 -3.91 -5.12
CA ILE A 44 12.86 -4.81 -4.27
C ILE A 44 11.95 -5.65 -5.15
N LEU A 45 12.05 -6.96 -5.03
CA LEU A 45 11.16 -7.92 -5.68
C LEU A 45 10.37 -8.70 -4.63
N ILE A 46 9.04 -8.60 -4.71
CA ILE A 46 8.09 -9.41 -3.92
C ILE A 46 7.31 -10.27 -4.90
N GLU A 47 7.37 -11.59 -4.76
CA GLU A 47 6.74 -12.46 -5.73
C GLU A 47 6.15 -13.74 -5.15
N ASN A 48 5.06 -14.21 -5.75
CA ASN A 48 4.40 -15.47 -5.38
C ASN A 48 4.04 -15.53 -3.88
N CYS A 49 3.71 -14.40 -3.28
CA CYS A 49 3.33 -14.31 -1.89
C CYS A 49 1.81 -14.25 -1.75
N ARG A 50 1.30 -14.77 -0.64
CA ARG A 50 -0.08 -14.58 -0.20
C ARG A 50 -0.09 -13.72 1.05
N ALA A 51 -0.94 -12.70 1.07
CA ALA A 51 -1.16 -11.88 2.26
C ALA A 51 -2.66 -11.83 2.57
N HIS A 52 -3.05 -12.08 3.81
CA HIS A 52 -4.46 -12.19 4.14
C HIS A 52 -4.80 -11.70 5.55
N GLY A 53 -6.01 -11.20 5.71
CA GLY A 53 -6.65 -10.91 6.98
C GLY A 53 -7.93 -11.75 7.16
N PRO A 54 -8.54 -11.78 8.35
CA PRO A 54 -8.02 -11.16 9.58
C PRO A 54 -6.81 -11.90 10.11
N CYS A 55 -5.99 -11.20 10.92
CA CYS A 55 -4.84 -11.79 11.60
C CYS A 55 -5.24 -12.44 12.92
N ASP A 56 -4.51 -13.46 13.34
CA ASP A 56 -4.68 -14.10 14.65
C ASP A 56 -4.19 -13.21 15.81
N TYR A 57 -3.32 -12.24 15.52
CA TYR A 57 -2.72 -11.34 16.50
C TYR A 57 -3.28 -9.94 16.39
N LEU A 58 -3.59 -9.37 17.55
CA LEU A 58 -4.05 -8.00 17.70
C LEU A 58 -2.94 -7.00 17.30
N PHE A 59 -3.31 -5.90 16.66
CA PHE A 59 -2.37 -4.81 16.42
C PHE A 59 -1.65 -4.39 17.71
N ARG A 60 -0.32 -4.34 17.68
CA ARG A 60 0.52 -4.10 18.86
C ARG A 60 0.16 -2.84 19.66
N GLY A 61 -0.29 -1.78 18.97
CA GLY A 61 -0.72 -0.55 19.62
C GLY A 61 -1.88 -0.74 20.60
N SER A 62 -2.70 -1.78 20.40
CA SER A 62 -3.79 -2.15 21.32
C SER A 62 -3.29 -2.81 22.62
N LEU A 63 -2.04 -3.19 22.70
CA LEU A 63 -1.44 -3.80 23.88
C LEU A 63 -0.94 -2.78 24.91
N SER A 64 -0.94 -1.48 24.57
CA SER A 64 -0.56 -0.44 25.52
C SER A 64 -1.50 -0.42 26.74
N PRO A 65 -1.04 0.04 27.92
CA PRO A 65 -1.91 0.16 29.07
C PRO A 65 -3.14 1.05 28.82
N GLN A 66 -3.00 2.11 28.02
CA GLN A 66 -4.13 2.97 27.64
C GLN A 66 -5.12 2.23 26.75
N ALA A 67 -4.64 1.60 25.69
CA ALA A 67 -5.51 0.85 24.77
C ALA A 67 -6.28 -0.27 25.49
N ARG A 68 -5.65 -0.92 26.48
CA ARG A 68 -6.32 -1.92 27.32
C ARG A 68 -7.44 -1.31 28.17
N ARG A 69 -7.20 -0.15 28.77
CA ARG A 69 -8.25 0.56 29.53
C ARG A 69 -9.42 0.97 28.64
N ASP A 70 -9.13 1.32 27.38
CA ASP A 70 -10.12 1.76 26.39
C ASP A 70 -10.83 0.58 25.69
N GLY A 71 -10.55 -0.67 26.08
CA GLY A 71 -11.14 -1.86 25.50
C GLY A 71 -10.67 -2.20 24.08
N LEU A 72 -9.59 -1.58 23.60
CA LEU A 72 -9.09 -1.74 22.21
C LEU A 72 -8.35 -3.06 21.96
N TRP A 73 -8.40 -3.98 22.89
CA TRP A 73 -7.82 -5.33 22.77
C TRP A 73 -8.87 -6.40 22.43
N ASP A 74 -10.15 -6.10 22.57
CA ASP A 74 -11.21 -7.10 22.39
C ASP A 74 -11.66 -7.14 20.92
N PRO A 75 -11.48 -8.28 20.23
CA PRO A 75 -11.89 -8.42 18.84
C PRO A 75 -13.40 -8.26 18.63
N ALA A 76 -14.20 -8.50 19.65
CA ALA A 76 -15.65 -8.31 19.57
C ALA A 76 -16.03 -6.82 19.50
N THR A 77 -15.24 -5.96 20.16
CA THR A 77 -15.49 -4.50 20.20
C THR A 77 -14.71 -3.74 19.12
N VAL A 78 -13.54 -4.25 18.70
CA VAL A 78 -12.65 -3.59 17.74
C VAL A 78 -12.11 -4.56 16.68
N PRO A 79 -12.99 -5.19 15.88
CA PRO A 79 -12.55 -6.18 14.89
C PRO A 79 -11.55 -5.63 13.87
N GLY A 80 -11.56 -4.31 13.60
CA GLY A 80 -10.59 -3.66 12.74
C GLY A 80 -9.14 -3.75 13.21
N ARG A 81 -8.91 -4.05 14.50
CA ARG A 81 -7.56 -4.24 15.05
C ARG A 81 -6.89 -5.56 14.67
N TYR A 82 -7.63 -6.46 14.09
CA TYR A 82 -7.13 -7.71 13.50
C TYR A 82 -7.08 -7.67 11.98
N THR A 83 -7.56 -6.60 11.37
CA THR A 83 -7.52 -6.43 9.92
C THR A 83 -6.14 -5.96 9.48
N MET A 84 -5.61 -6.56 8.43
CA MET A 84 -4.42 -6.07 7.78
C MET A 84 -4.67 -4.66 7.23
N ALA A 85 -3.96 -3.67 7.79
CA ALA A 85 -4.16 -2.27 7.41
C ALA A 85 -3.70 -2.00 5.97
N THR A 86 -2.58 -2.59 5.56
CA THR A 86 -2.01 -2.36 4.24
C THR A 86 -1.24 -3.58 3.77
N PHE A 87 -1.42 -3.97 2.51
CA PHE A 87 -0.55 -5.00 1.92
C PHE A 87 0.87 -4.46 1.73
N PHE A 88 1.03 -3.30 1.07
CA PHE A 88 2.33 -2.68 0.86
C PHE A 88 2.32 -1.22 1.33
N LEU A 89 3.08 -0.93 2.37
CA LEU A 89 3.38 0.41 2.86
C LEU A 89 4.81 0.77 2.45
N TYR A 90 4.95 1.74 1.54
CA TYR A 90 6.27 2.31 1.28
C TYR A 90 6.66 3.26 2.40
N LEU A 91 7.85 3.06 2.94
CA LEU A 91 8.36 3.91 3.99
C LEU A 91 9.89 3.94 4.00
N CYS A 92 10.45 5.14 3.94
CA CYS A 92 11.88 5.39 4.00
C CYS A 92 12.18 6.32 5.19
N ASP A 93 12.96 5.83 6.14
CA ASP A 93 13.24 6.56 7.38
C ASP A 93 14.12 7.80 7.12
N TYR A 94 13.75 8.92 7.73
CA TYR A 94 14.48 10.18 7.65
C TYR A 94 15.84 10.16 8.38
N THR A 95 16.03 9.25 9.32
CA THR A 95 17.27 9.12 10.09
C THR A 95 18.39 8.46 9.29
N MET A 96 18.05 7.83 8.19
CA MET A 96 19.01 7.13 7.34
C MET A 96 19.43 8.00 6.15
N PRO A 97 20.72 8.19 5.88
CA PRO A 97 21.19 8.94 4.72
C PRO A 97 20.92 8.13 3.43
N VAL A 98 19.73 8.27 2.88
CA VAL A 98 19.35 7.62 1.62
C VAL A 98 20.11 8.30 0.47
N ARG A 99 21.10 7.60 -0.09
CA ARG A 99 21.98 8.12 -1.14
C ARG A 99 21.44 7.92 -2.55
N HIS A 100 20.48 7.02 -2.72
CA HIS A 100 19.96 6.65 -4.04
C HIS A 100 18.48 6.97 -4.13
N GLN A 101 18.03 7.30 -5.33
CA GLN A 101 16.61 7.41 -5.64
C GLN A 101 15.92 6.08 -5.34
N PRO A 102 14.97 6.01 -4.40
CA PRO A 102 14.17 4.81 -4.19
C PRO A 102 13.33 4.50 -5.42
N GLY A 103 13.11 3.22 -5.69
CA GLY A 103 12.34 2.78 -6.85
C GLY A 103 12.72 1.38 -7.29
N ASN A 104 12.27 0.99 -8.49
CA ASN A 104 12.38 -0.35 -9.02
C ASN A 104 11.82 -1.39 -8.01
N ILE A 105 10.61 -1.10 -7.53
CA ILE A 105 9.87 -2.01 -6.66
C ILE A 105 8.89 -2.79 -7.52
N VAL A 106 9.03 -4.10 -7.54
CA VAL A 106 8.18 -5.00 -8.32
C VAL A 106 7.47 -5.99 -7.40
N ILE A 107 6.16 -6.00 -7.50
CA ILE A 107 5.27 -6.93 -6.79
C ILE A 107 4.55 -7.74 -7.85
N ARG A 108 4.79 -9.05 -7.90
CA ARG A 108 4.22 -9.87 -8.96
C ARG A 108 3.66 -11.20 -8.46
N ASN A 109 2.60 -11.67 -9.14
CA ASN A 109 1.97 -12.95 -8.87
C ASN A 109 1.58 -13.12 -7.39
N CYS A 110 1.16 -12.04 -6.74
CA CYS A 110 0.77 -12.07 -5.34
C CYS A 110 -0.75 -12.12 -5.19
N LYS A 111 -1.20 -12.77 -4.13
CA LYS A 111 -2.60 -12.81 -3.72
C LYS A 111 -2.79 -12.01 -2.44
N VAL A 112 -3.79 -11.11 -2.43
CA VAL A 112 -4.13 -10.28 -1.27
C VAL A 112 -5.59 -10.45 -0.93
N GLU A 113 -5.89 -10.76 0.33
CA GLU A 113 -7.25 -11.04 0.78
C GLU A 113 -7.56 -10.27 2.08
N ASN A 114 -8.68 -9.54 2.09
CA ASN A 114 -9.20 -8.86 3.29
C ASN A 114 -8.19 -7.92 3.96
N ALA A 115 -7.58 -7.04 3.17
CA ALA A 115 -6.77 -5.92 3.65
C ALA A 115 -7.56 -4.61 3.58
N ALA A 116 -7.26 -3.66 4.43
CA ALA A 116 -7.89 -2.34 4.29
C ALA A 116 -7.43 -1.67 2.98
N ARG A 117 -6.14 -1.71 2.66
CA ARG A 117 -5.57 -1.12 1.42
C ARG A 117 -4.59 -2.06 0.73
N LEU A 118 -4.52 -1.93 -0.58
CA LEU A 118 -3.47 -2.58 -1.36
C LEU A 118 -2.12 -1.86 -1.20
N VAL A 119 -2.13 -0.53 -1.32
CA VAL A 119 -0.92 0.30 -1.21
C VAL A 119 -1.21 1.53 -0.37
N ARG A 120 -0.23 1.92 0.43
CA ARG A 120 -0.16 3.22 1.08
C ARG A 120 1.24 3.81 0.90
N TYR A 121 1.29 4.99 0.33
CA TYR A 121 2.45 5.85 0.29
C TYR A 121 2.00 7.26 0.68
N ASN A 122 2.57 7.82 1.73
CA ASN A 122 2.20 9.14 2.22
C ASN A 122 3.46 9.90 2.67
N TYR A 123 4.10 10.57 1.71
CA TYR A 123 5.28 11.39 1.97
C TYR A 123 4.93 12.58 2.87
N GLY A 124 5.70 12.77 3.94
CA GLY A 124 5.46 13.83 4.92
C GLY A 124 4.27 13.65 5.86
N GLY A 125 3.35 12.72 5.56
CA GLY A 125 2.21 12.37 6.41
C GLY A 125 2.45 11.17 7.32
N GLU A 126 3.52 10.42 7.09
CA GLU A 126 3.97 9.35 7.96
C GLU A 126 5.12 9.83 8.83
N THR A 127 5.11 9.45 10.12
CA THR A 127 6.14 9.87 11.08
C THR A 127 7.57 9.54 10.62
N TRP A 128 7.73 8.50 9.82
CA TRP A 128 9.02 7.95 9.41
C TRP A 128 9.37 8.22 7.94
N GLN A 129 8.45 8.81 7.17
CA GLN A 129 8.64 9.01 5.73
C GLN A 129 9.17 10.42 5.45
N HIS A 130 10.48 10.58 5.39
CA HIS A 130 11.12 11.90 5.22
C HIS A 130 12.32 11.96 4.28
N ALA A 131 12.86 10.82 3.84
CA ALA A 131 14.14 10.83 3.18
C ALA A 131 14.03 11.23 1.70
N ARG A 132 13.58 10.35 0.85
CA ARG A 132 13.49 10.57 -0.60
C ARG A 132 12.19 10.01 -1.16
N GLU A 133 11.70 10.66 -2.20
CA GLU A 133 10.50 10.23 -2.91
C GLU A 133 10.68 8.88 -3.60
N LEU A 134 9.64 8.05 -3.55
CA LEU A 134 9.56 6.84 -4.35
C LEU A 134 9.38 7.19 -5.82
N ALA A 135 10.26 6.70 -6.70
CA ALA A 135 10.19 7.00 -8.13
C ALA A 135 9.20 6.11 -8.89
N ASP A 136 9.18 4.82 -8.56
CA ASP A 136 8.33 3.86 -9.27
C ASP A 136 8.02 2.62 -8.44
N ILE A 137 6.82 2.08 -8.69
CA ILE A 137 6.36 0.80 -8.15
C ILE A 137 5.48 0.10 -9.20
N THR A 138 5.70 -1.19 -9.38
CA THR A 138 4.96 -2.01 -10.34
C THR A 138 4.26 -3.19 -9.65
N PHE A 139 2.98 -3.36 -9.96
CA PHE A 139 2.18 -4.55 -9.64
C PHE A 139 1.90 -5.32 -10.92
N GLU A 140 2.20 -6.62 -10.95
CA GLU A 140 2.04 -7.48 -12.12
C GLU A 140 1.41 -8.82 -11.72
N GLY A 141 0.32 -9.23 -12.35
CA GLY A 141 -0.34 -10.49 -12.05
C GLY A 141 -0.90 -10.57 -10.62
N VAL A 142 -1.25 -9.44 -10.02
CA VAL A 142 -1.74 -9.40 -8.63
C VAL A 142 -3.24 -9.59 -8.59
N THR A 143 -3.69 -10.46 -7.69
CA THR A 143 -5.12 -10.63 -7.38
C THR A 143 -5.38 -10.15 -5.97
N ALA A 144 -6.16 -9.08 -5.84
CA ALA A 144 -6.59 -8.56 -4.55
C ALA A 144 -8.11 -8.65 -4.39
N SER A 145 -8.59 -8.98 -3.21
CA SER A 145 -10.02 -9.07 -2.90
C SER A 145 -10.32 -8.62 -1.47
N GLY A 146 -11.54 -8.10 -1.30
CA GLY A 146 -11.98 -7.67 0.03
C GLY A 146 -11.27 -6.41 0.54
N LEU A 147 -10.83 -5.51 -0.36
CA LEU A 147 -10.24 -4.23 0.02
C LEU A 147 -11.33 -3.25 0.47
N TRP A 148 -11.04 -2.44 1.47
CA TRP A 148 -12.02 -1.52 2.04
C TRP A 148 -11.80 -0.06 1.66
N LEU A 149 -10.59 0.29 1.23
CA LEU A 149 -10.16 1.64 0.97
C LEU A 149 -9.40 1.73 -0.37
N PRO A 150 -9.39 2.91 -1.01
CA PRO A 150 -8.66 3.10 -2.27
C PRO A 150 -7.15 2.93 -2.08
N VAL A 151 -6.46 2.74 -3.20
CA VAL A 151 -5.01 2.84 -3.27
C VAL A 151 -4.60 4.27 -2.96
N ALA A 152 -3.72 4.47 -1.98
CA ALA A 152 -3.29 5.80 -1.57
C ALA A 152 -1.84 6.06 -1.98
N LEU A 153 -1.64 7.11 -2.79
CA LEU A 153 -0.33 7.53 -3.31
C LEU A 153 -0.17 9.04 -3.12
N ASN A 154 0.24 9.45 -1.95
CA ASN A 154 0.48 10.85 -1.62
C ASN A 154 1.99 11.14 -1.67
N GLY A 155 2.48 11.55 -2.83
CA GLY A 155 3.83 12.06 -3.00
C GLY A 155 3.97 13.47 -2.41
N GLY A 156 5.16 13.80 -1.94
CA GLY A 156 5.53 15.15 -1.53
C GLY A 156 5.98 16.01 -2.71
N ARG A 157 6.50 17.19 -2.39
CA ARG A 157 7.21 17.98 -3.39
C ARG A 157 8.54 17.31 -3.72
N VAL A 158 8.79 17.17 -5.00
CA VAL A 158 10.01 16.51 -5.48
C VAL A 158 11.23 17.38 -5.13
N SER A 159 12.18 16.77 -4.42
CA SER A 159 13.49 17.40 -4.15
C SER A 159 14.37 17.39 -5.40
N GLU A 160 15.45 18.19 -5.40
CA GLU A 160 16.41 18.18 -6.49
C GLU A 160 16.97 16.75 -6.71
N GLY A 161 16.88 16.28 -7.94
CA GLY A 161 17.30 14.94 -8.34
C GLY A 161 16.31 13.82 -8.03
N ASP A 162 15.19 14.11 -7.41
CA ASP A 162 14.09 13.15 -7.20
C ASP A 162 13.09 13.20 -8.36
N ARG A 163 12.25 12.19 -8.44
CA ARG A 163 11.17 12.08 -9.42
C ARG A 163 9.87 11.79 -8.70
N PRO A 164 8.74 12.39 -9.14
CA PRO A 164 7.43 11.97 -8.64
C PRO A 164 7.17 10.52 -9.02
N ILE A 165 6.39 9.84 -8.20
CA ILE A 165 6.08 8.43 -8.36
C ILE A 165 5.35 8.13 -9.67
N THR A 166 5.79 7.07 -10.35
CA THR A 166 5.00 6.37 -11.38
C THR A 166 4.47 5.06 -10.78
N PHE A 167 3.16 4.91 -10.79
CA PHE A 167 2.51 3.67 -10.38
C PHE A 167 2.11 2.87 -11.62
N THR A 168 2.56 1.63 -11.69
CA THR A 168 2.23 0.72 -12.80
C THR A 168 1.48 -0.49 -12.28
N MET A 169 0.38 -0.88 -12.94
CA MET A 169 -0.32 -2.14 -12.67
C MET A 169 -0.63 -2.87 -13.96
N LYS A 170 -0.32 -4.16 -14.02
CA LYS A 170 -0.53 -5.00 -15.21
C LYS A 170 -1.16 -6.33 -14.85
N ASP A 171 -2.02 -6.83 -15.75
CA ASP A 171 -2.58 -8.19 -15.71
C ASP A 171 -3.17 -8.54 -14.33
N SER A 172 -3.85 -7.59 -13.70
CA SER A 172 -4.24 -7.65 -12.30
C SER A 172 -5.75 -7.50 -12.09
N THR A 173 -6.24 -8.06 -10.98
CA THR A 173 -7.62 -7.89 -10.54
C THR A 173 -7.64 -7.34 -9.11
N VAL A 174 -8.41 -6.26 -8.89
CA VAL A 174 -8.55 -5.61 -7.59
C VAL A 174 -10.02 -5.53 -7.21
N GLY A 175 -10.40 -6.23 -6.14
CA GLY A 175 -11.77 -6.30 -5.64
C GLY A 175 -11.95 -5.56 -4.32
N PHE A 176 -12.98 -4.70 -4.27
CA PHE A 176 -13.36 -3.98 -3.06
C PHE A 176 -14.54 -4.65 -2.35
N ALA A 177 -14.52 -4.61 -1.02
CA ALA A 177 -15.60 -5.16 -0.17
C ALA A 177 -16.84 -4.27 -0.13
N LYS A 178 -16.71 -3.01 -0.52
CA LYS A 178 -17.77 -2.02 -0.60
C LYS A 178 -17.52 -1.06 -1.76
N SER A 179 -18.56 -0.36 -2.19
CA SER A 179 -18.43 0.74 -3.16
C SER A 179 -17.40 1.77 -2.70
N GLN A 180 -16.64 2.30 -3.63
CA GLN A 180 -15.61 3.32 -3.41
C GLN A 180 -16.06 4.66 -3.98
N GLU A 181 -15.50 5.76 -3.48
CA GLU A 181 -15.63 7.09 -4.08
C GLU A 181 -14.61 7.32 -5.19
N GLU A 182 -13.47 6.65 -5.11
CA GLU A 182 -12.40 6.57 -6.11
C GLU A 182 -11.63 5.25 -5.97
N ILE A 183 -10.91 4.86 -7.03
CA ILE A 183 -9.99 3.72 -6.98
C ILE A 183 -8.64 4.14 -6.41
N PHE A 184 -8.13 5.28 -6.87
CA PHE A 184 -6.86 5.86 -6.45
C PHE A 184 -7.08 7.22 -5.79
N SER A 185 -6.54 7.38 -4.60
CA SER A 185 -6.45 8.65 -3.90
C SER A 185 -5.00 9.15 -4.04
N VAL A 186 -4.80 10.24 -4.79
CA VAL A 186 -3.44 10.60 -5.25
C VAL A 186 -3.11 12.08 -5.05
N ALA A 187 -1.84 12.37 -4.77
CA ALA A 187 -1.25 13.70 -4.87
C ALA A 187 0.20 13.57 -5.35
N ASN A 188 0.65 14.54 -6.15
CA ASN A 188 2.02 14.61 -6.67
C ASN A 188 2.50 13.29 -7.31
N VAL A 189 1.61 12.63 -8.04
CA VAL A 189 1.89 11.41 -8.80
C VAL A 189 2.14 11.79 -10.25
N LYS A 190 3.22 11.30 -10.84
CA LYS A 190 3.58 11.55 -12.24
C LYS A 190 2.61 10.84 -13.20
N ALA A 191 2.41 9.53 -12.99
CA ALA A 191 1.58 8.72 -13.86
C ALA A 191 0.94 7.55 -13.15
N LEU A 192 -0.26 7.18 -13.63
CA LEU A 192 -0.94 5.91 -13.37
C LEU A 192 -0.98 5.13 -14.69
N ALA A 193 -0.15 4.08 -14.80
CA ALA A 193 -0.06 3.23 -15.97
C ALA A 193 -0.76 1.88 -15.69
N LEU A 194 -1.91 1.64 -16.33
CA LEU A 194 -2.73 0.45 -16.09
C LEU A 194 -2.97 -0.31 -17.39
N THR A 195 -2.60 -1.60 -17.40
CA THR A 195 -2.77 -2.47 -18.58
C THR A 195 -3.41 -3.79 -18.18
N ASN A 196 -4.51 -4.18 -18.80
CA ASN A 196 -5.26 -5.40 -18.50
C ASN A 196 -5.67 -5.48 -17.02
N VAL A 197 -6.24 -4.40 -16.48
CA VAL A 197 -6.63 -4.33 -15.06
C VAL A 197 -8.15 -4.36 -14.93
N THR A 198 -8.64 -5.20 -14.00
CA THR A 198 -10.06 -5.26 -13.66
C THR A 198 -10.28 -4.84 -12.21
N PHE A 199 -11.10 -3.81 -12.02
CA PHE A 199 -11.60 -3.42 -10.71
C PHE A 199 -12.99 -3.99 -10.48
N ARG A 200 -13.25 -4.54 -9.30
CA ARG A 200 -14.55 -5.12 -8.92
C ARG A 200 -15.11 -4.45 -7.67
N GLY A 201 -16.40 -4.18 -7.66
CA GLY A 201 -17.07 -3.62 -6.47
C GLY A 201 -16.84 -2.11 -6.26
N ALA A 202 -16.17 -1.42 -7.17
CA ALA A 202 -15.88 0.00 -7.00
C ALA A 202 -16.91 0.91 -7.68
N ASN A 203 -17.08 0.76 -8.98
CA ASN A 203 -17.97 1.58 -9.82
C ASN A 203 -17.78 3.11 -9.60
N ALA A 204 -16.54 3.57 -9.58
CA ALA A 204 -16.11 4.89 -9.16
C ALA A 204 -15.16 5.51 -10.21
N PRO A 205 -14.91 6.84 -10.14
CA PRO A 205 -13.82 7.48 -10.88
C PRO A 205 -12.49 6.76 -10.64
N LEU A 206 -11.62 6.78 -11.66
CA LEU A 206 -10.33 6.12 -11.54
C LEU A 206 -9.50 6.73 -10.42
N ALA A 207 -9.43 8.05 -10.37
CA ALA A 207 -8.62 8.72 -9.36
C ALA A 207 -9.29 10.00 -8.84
N ARG A 208 -9.01 10.31 -7.58
CA ARG A 208 -9.22 11.62 -6.98
C ARG A 208 -7.86 12.22 -6.65
N THR A 209 -7.65 13.50 -7.02
CA THR A 209 -6.42 14.22 -6.72
C THR A 209 -6.71 15.54 -6.00
N TRP A 210 -5.85 15.89 -5.05
CA TRP A 210 -5.90 17.20 -4.38
C TRP A 210 -4.64 18.06 -4.66
N ASP A 211 -3.59 17.47 -5.23
CA ASP A 211 -2.39 18.19 -5.67
C ASP A 211 -1.72 17.46 -6.83
N GLY A 212 -1.52 18.19 -7.94
CA GLY A 212 -0.97 17.65 -9.16
C GLY A 212 -1.88 16.60 -9.82
N ARG A 213 -2.01 16.66 -11.13
CA ARG A 213 -2.84 15.71 -11.90
C ARG A 213 -1.94 14.69 -12.59
N PRO A 214 -2.02 13.39 -12.27
CA PRO A 214 -1.19 12.39 -12.93
C PRO A 214 -1.54 12.23 -14.42
N ALA A 215 -0.57 11.83 -15.23
CA ALA A 215 -0.85 11.30 -16.55
C ALA A 215 -1.54 9.93 -16.43
N LEU A 216 -2.49 9.65 -17.31
CA LEU A 216 -3.16 8.34 -17.40
C LEU A 216 -2.68 7.60 -18.64
N GLU A 217 -2.14 6.42 -18.44
CA GLU A 217 -1.74 5.48 -19.48
C GLU A 217 -2.60 4.20 -19.32
N LEU A 218 -3.75 4.16 -20.01
CA LEU A 218 -4.77 3.13 -19.80
C LEU A 218 -4.92 2.23 -21.02
N SER A 219 -4.84 0.91 -20.81
CA SER A 219 -5.10 -0.11 -21.83
C SER A 219 -5.89 -1.25 -21.23
N ASN A 220 -7.09 -1.54 -21.76
CA ASN A 220 -7.98 -2.62 -21.31
C ASN A 220 -8.24 -2.58 -19.79
N VAL A 221 -8.67 -1.42 -19.28
CA VAL A 221 -9.08 -1.23 -17.88
C VAL A 221 -10.59 -1.39 -17.76
N LYS A 222 -11.08 -2.16 -16.79
CA LYS A 222 -12.49 -2.47 -16.57
C LYS A 222 -12.90 -2.20 -15.12
N GLY A 223 -14.18 -1.85 -14.92
CA GLY A 223 -14.79 -1.69 -13.60
C GLY A 223 -14.42 -0.40 -12.86
N ALA A 224 -13.84 0.57 -13.57
CA ALA A 224 -13.60 1.92 -13.09
C ALA A 224 -13.90 2.91 -14.22
N GLY A 225 -14.22 4.17 -13.85
CA GLY A 225 -14.20 5.29 -14.80
C GLY A 225 -12.77 5.54 -15.29
N SER A 226 -12.64 6.36 -16.33
CA SER A 226 -11.33 6.80 -16.85
C SER A 226 -11.00 8.24 -16.44
N GLU A 227 -11.74 8.79 -15.51
CA GLU A 227 -11.63 10.19 -15.11
C GLU A 227 -10.80 10.38 -13.83
N ILE A 228 -10.18 11.56 -13.74
CA ILE A 228 -9.57 12.07 -12.52
C ILE A 228 -10.43 13.22 -12.03
N VAL A 229 -10.93 13.12 -10.81
CA VAL A 229 -11.72 14.17 -10.18
C VAL A 229 -10.87 14.97 -9.20
N GLY A 230 -11.17 16.26 -9.07
CA GLY A 230 -10.59 17.10 -8.03
C GLY A 230 -11.15 16.75 -6.66
N GLY A 231 -10.36 16.89 -5.63
CA GLY A 231 -10.76 16.61 -4.26
C GLY A 231 -9.99 17.45 -3.24
N LYS A 232 -10.35 17.28 -1.98
CA LYS A 232 -9.56 17.76 -0.85
C LYS A 232 -8.65 16.61 -0.38
N GLU A 233 -7.54 16.96 0.26
CA GLU A 233 -6.72 15.98 0.95
C GLU A 233 -7.58 15.05 1.80
N PRO A 234 -7.49 13.73 1.62
CA PRO A 234 -8.31 12.81 2.38
C PRO A 234 -7.97 12.94 3.87
N TYR A 235 -8.99 13.02 4.68
CA TYR A 235 -8.84 12.93 6.12
C TYR A 235 -8.12 11.62 6.43
N GLU A 236 -7.04 11.67 7.20
CA GLU A 236 -6.36 10.45 7.64
C GLU A 236 -7.37 9.53 8.31
N CYS A 237 -7.50 8.33 7.81
CA CYS A 237 -8.38 7.35 8.42
C CYS A 237 -7.84 7.04 9.84
N PRO A 238 -8.63 7.26 10.90
CA PRO A 238 -8.18 7.06 12.28
C PRO A 238 -8.07 5.56 12.67
N MET A 239 -7.72 4.69 11.72
CA MET A 239 -7.42 3.30 12.01
C MET A 239 -5.97 3.12 12.51
N ARG A 240 -5.56 4.00 13.42
CA ARG A 240 -4.41 3.81 14.30
C ARG A 240 -4.81 3.93 15.75
#